data_a0799a0c4270aab8353c7d9e85ecce39
#
_entry.id   a0799a0c4270aab8353c7d9e85ecce39
#
_cell.length_a   1.000
_cell.length_b   1.000
_cell.length_c   1.000
_cell.angle_alpha   90.00
_cell.angle_beta   90.00
_cell.angle_gamma   90.00
#
_symmetry.space_group_name_H-M   'P 1'
#
loop_
_entity.id
_entity.type
_entity.pdbx_description
1 polymer ?
#
loop_
_entity_poly.entity_id
_entity_poly.type
_entity_poly.pdbx_seq_one_letter_code
_entity_poly.pdbx_strand_id
1 'polypeptide(L)'
;MANMFDQVKQAMQMRKEAKRIQAEIEKITCEYSNGGITCVVRGDFTIVSIKITPEALKEVLAGKPERFDTMLLNVVNGALKLVKKQTQEHMAKLMQGGGAGGLAGMLGG
;
A
#
# COMPACT_ATOMS: atom_id res chain seq x y z
N MET A 1 -16.88 -4.94 -37.00
CA MET A 1 -17.52 -5.37 -35.75
C MET A 1 -16.56 -6.16 -34.90
N ALA A 2 -16.34 -5.70 -33.67
CA ALA A 2 -15.59 -6.51 -32.73
C ALA A 2 -16.42 -7.74 -32.41
N ASN A 3 -15.91 -8.94 -32.72
CA ASN A 3 -16.60 -10.16 -32.38
C ASN A 3 -16.36 -10.50 -30.92
N MET A 4 -17.10 -11.47 -30.39
CA MET A 4 -16.94 -11.91 -29.00
C MET A 4 -15.53 -12.35 -28.68
N PHE A 5 -14.82 -12.85 -29.66
CA PHE A 5 -13.44 -13.30 -29.51
C PHE A 5 -12.50 -12.15 -29.17
N ASP A 6 -12.65 -11.00 -29.85
CA ASP A 6 -11.84 -9.82 -29.57
C ASP A 6 -12.14 -9.23 -28.19
N GLN A 7 -13.40 -9.24 -27.78
CA GLN A 7 -13.82 -8.78 -26.45
C GLN A 7 -13.21 -9.64 -25.35
N VAL A 8 -13.20 -10.95 -25.53
CA VAL A 8 -12.57 -11.89 -24.58
C VAL A 8 -11.06 -11.64 -24.51
N LYS A 9 -10.45 -11.41 -25.65
CA LYS A 9 -8.99 -11.16 -25.72
C LYS A 9 -8.62 -9.88 -24.98
N GLN A 10 -9.41 -8.81 -25.15
CA GLN A 10 -9.21 -7.56 -24.41
C GLN A 10 -9.39 -7.75 -22.90
N ALA A 11 -10.44 -8.49 -22.51
CA ALA A 11 -10.69 -8.76 -21.09
C ALA A 11 -9.55 -9.54 -20.46
N MET A 12 -8.97 -10.50 -21.19
CA MET A 12 -7.82 -11.26 -20.69
C MET A 12 -6.58 -10.40 -20.54
N GLN A 13 -6.34 -9.48 -21.48
CA GLN A 13 -5.22 -8.54 -21.38
C GLN A 13 -5.38 -7.62 -20.18
N MET A 14 -6.58 -7.11 -19.95
CA MET A 14 -6.88 -6.26 -18.81
C MET A 14 -6.64 -6.99 -17.49
N ARG A 15 -7.01 -8.26 -17.42
CA ARG A 15 -6.75 -9.09 -16.24
C ARG A 15 -5.26 -9.26 -15.99
N LYS A 16 -4.49 -9.51 -17.04
CA LYS A 16 -3.03 -9.66 -16.92
C LYS A 16 -2.39 -8.38 -16.41
N GLU A 17 -2.80 -7.24 -16.95
CA GLU A 17 -2.26 -5.95 -16.51
C GLU A 17 -2.67 -5.65 -15.07
N ALA A 18 -3.91 -5.90 -14.71
CA ALA A 18 -4.37 -5.70 -13.33
C ALA A 18 -3.58 -6.57 -12.34
N LYS A 19 -3.34 -7.83 -12.69
CA LYS A 19 -2.52 -8.72 -11.85
C LYS A 19 -1.09 -8.24 -11.74
N ARG A 20 -0.51 -7.74 -12.83
CA ARG A 20 0.84 -7.21 -12.83
C ARG A 20 0.95 -5.98 -11.93
N ILE A 21 0.00 -5.05 -12.05
CA ILE A 21 -0.04 -3.85 -11.23
C ILE A 21 -0.20 -4.23 -9.76
N GLN A 22 -1.09 -5.16 -9.46
CA GLN A 22 -1.29 -5.64 -8.10
C GLN A 22 -0.04 -6.27 -7.53
N ALA A 23 0.68 -7.07 -8.33
CA ALA A 23 1.95 -7.66 -7.91
C ALA A 23 3.00 -6.60 -7.62
N GLU A 24 3.06 -5.55 -8.43
CA GLU A 24 3.97 -4.43 -8.19
C GLU A 24 3.61 -3.66 -6.92
N ILE A 25 2.32 -3.44 -6.68
CA ILE A 25 1.84 -2.77 -5.46
C ILE A 25 2.17 -3.61 -4.23
N GLU A 26 2.03 -4.93 -4.30
CA GLU A 26 2.35 -5.82 -3.18
C GLU A 26 3.85 -5.81 -2.83
N LYS A 27 4.72 -5.44 -3.76
CA LYS A 27 6.15 -5.29 -3.48
C LYS A 27 6.48 -4.01 -2.72
N ILE A 28 5.57 -3.05 -2.69
CA ILE A 28 5.78 -1.80 -1.97
C ILE A 28 5.65 -2.08 -0.48
N THR A 29 6.66 -1.67 0.29
CA THR A 29 6.60 -1.72 1.74
C THR A 29 6.93 -0.33 2.28
N CYS A 30 6.21 0.08 3.30
CA CYS A 30 6.42 1.36 3.97
C CYS A 30 6.62 1.14 5.44
N GLU A 31 7.56 1.87 6.01
CA GLU A 31 7.89 1.82 7.42
C GLU A 31 7.58 3.18 8.04
N TYR A 32 6.90 3.17 9.17
CA TYR A 32 6.58 4.38 9.92
C TYR A 32 6.86 4.12 11.39
N SER A 33 7.60 5.02 12.01
CA SER A 33 8.02 4.90 13.40
C SER A 33 7.69 6.14 14.19
N ASN A 34 7.25 5.97 15.42
CA ASN A 34 7.04 7.05 16.36
C ASN A 34 7.02 6.49 17.78
N GLY A 35 7.70 7.17 18.70
CA GLY A 35 7.65 6.82 20.12
C GLY A 35 8.18 5.44 20.46
N GLY A 36 9.10 4.89 19.68
CA GLY A 36 9.64 3.56 19.89
C GLY A 36 8.80 2.44 19.32
N ILE A 37 7.78 2.78 18.54
CA ILE A 37 6.93 1.79 17.85
C ILE A 37 7.16 1.94 16.35
N THR A 38 7.41 0.83 15.67
CA THR A 38 7.63 0.80 14.22
C THR A 38 6.60 -0.12 13.59
N CYS A 39 5.91 0.36 12.57
CA CYS A 39 4.95 -0.42 11.81
C CYS A 39 5.40 -0.50 10.34
N VAL A 40 5.42 -1.70 9.80
CA VAL A 40 5.71 -1.94 8.39
C VAL A 40 4.45 -2.43 7.71
N VAL A 41 4.06 -1.75 6.62
CA VAL A 41 2.83 -2.04 5.88
C VAL A 41 3.18 -2.31 4.43
N ARG A 42 2.52 -3.28 3.85
CA ARG A 42 2.65 -3.62 2.43
C ARG A 42 1.60 -2.87 1.61
N GLY A 43 1.85 -2.73 0.30
CA GLY A 43 0.98 -1.97 -0.59
C GLY A 43 -0.46 -2.46 -0.69
N ASP A 44 -0.72 -3.72 -0.32
CA ASP A 44 -2.06 -4.28 -0.25
C ASP A 44 -2.76 -3.99 1.09
N PHE A 45 -2.20 -3.05 1.88
CA PHE A 45 -2.68 -2.67 3.21
C PHE A 45 -2.58 -3.78 4.25
N THR A 46 -1.69 -4.75 4.02
CA THR A 46 -1.38 -5.78 5.01
C THR A 46 -0.28 -5.26 5.94
N ILE A 47 -0.51 -5.32 7.24
CA ILE A 47 0.52 -5.00 8.23
C ILE A 47 1.48 -6.18 8.30
N VAL A 48 2.74 -5.92 7.93
CA VAL A 48 3.77 -6.96 7.87
C VAL A 48 4.39 -7.20 9.23
N SER A 49 4.67 -6.12 9.97
CA SER A 49 5.27 -6.22 11.28
C SER A 49 4.99 -4.99 12.13
N ILE A 50 4.99 -5.21 13.44
CA ILE A 50 4.99 -4.14 14.44
C ILE A 50 6.11 -4.47 15.41
N LYS A 51 7.04 -3.54 15.59
CA LYS A 51 8.16 -3.67 16.53
C LYS A 51 8.04 -2.60 17.60
N ILE A 52 8.28 -3.01 18.84
CA ILE A 52 8.17 -2.13 20.00
C ILE A 52 9.51 -2.18 20.73
N THR A 53 10.10 -1.01 20.98
CA THR A 53 11.38 -0.96 21.69
C THR A 53 11.19 -1.27 23.18
N PRO A 54 12.26 -1.71 23.86
CA PRO A 54 12.20 -1.91 25.31
C PRO A 54 11.81 -0.64 26.07
N GLU A 55 12.24 0.53 25.60
CA GLU A 55 11.89 1.82 26.21
C GLU A 55 10.40 2.08 26.17
N ALA A 56 9.76 1.82 25.04
CA ALA A 56 8.30 1.97 24.89
C ALA A 56 7.55 0.99 25.80
N LEU A 57 8.04 -0.24 25.93
CA LEU A 57 7.46 -1.23 26.83
C LEU A 57 7.60 -0.82 28.29
N LYS A 58 8.69 -0.18 28.66
CA LYS A 58 8.89 0.31 30.04
C LYS A 58 7.81 1.29 30.44
N GLU A 59 7.35 2.15 29.55
CA GLU A 59 6.26 3.09 29.84
C GLU A 59 4.96 2.36 30.16
N VAL A 60 4.66 1.29 29.44
CA VAL A 60 3.48 0.46 29.72
C VAL A 60 3.59 -0.17 31.10
N LEU A 61 4.76 -0.75 31.41
CA LEU A 61 5.02 -1.39 32.69
C LEU A 61 5.00 -0.39 33.86
N ALA A 62 5.30 0.88 33.57
CA ALA A 62 5.25 1.96 34.57
C ALA A 62 3.82 2.47 34.85
N GLY A 63 2.81 1.83 34.27
CA GLY A 63 1.42 2.15 34.56
C GLY A 63 0.80 3.23 33.68
N LYS A 64 1.35 3.45 32.49
CA LYS A 64 0.82 4.44 31.54
C LYS A 64 0.42 3.77 30.20
N PRO A 65 -0.52 2.81 30.22
CA PRO A 65 -0.91 2.09 29.00
C PRO A 65 -1.65 2.97 27.99
N GLU A 66 -2.33 4.03 28.44
CA GLU A 66 -3.13 4.89 27.59
C GLU A 66 -2.28 5.61 26.54
N ARG A 67 -1.10 6.06 26.93
CA ARG A 67 -0.17 6.72 26.03
C ARG A 67 0.35 5.74 24.96
N PHE A 68 0.59 4.49 25.36
CA PHE A 68 0.99 3.44 24.44
C PHE A 68 -0.10 3.16 23.41
N ASP A 69 -1.36 3.05 23.86
CA ASP A 69 -2.48 2.80 22.96
C ASP A 69 -2.61 3.91 21.92
N THR A 70 -2.53 5.17 22.34
CA THR A 70 -2.60 6.31 21.44
C THR A 70 -1.43 6.30 20.46
N MET A 71 -0.24 5.99 20.94
CA MET A 71 0.98 5.94 20.11
C MET A 71 0.87 4.83 19.06
N LEU A 72 0.40 3.65 19.47
CA LEU A 72 0.22 2.53 18.56
C LEU A 72 -0.78 2.87 17.46
N LEU A 73 -1.91 3.47 17.83
CA LEU A 73 -2.92 3.90 16.89
C LEU A 73 -2.34 4.91 15.87
N ASN A 74 -1.59 5.90 16.36
CA ASN A 74 -0.97 6.90 15.51
C ASN A 74 0.04 6.28 14.53
N VAL A 75 0.83 5.33 15.00
CA VAL A 75 1.84 4.66 14.16
C VAL A 75 1.18 3.83 13.08
N VAL A 76 0.16 3.04 13.42
CA VAL A 76 -0.54 2.22 12.45
C VAL A 76 -1.24 3.10 11.40
N ASN A 77 -1.94 4.12 11.83
CA ASN A 77 -2.61 5.04 10.90
C ASN A 77 -1.62 5.83 10.06
N GLY A 78 -0.48 6.22 10.64
CA GLY A 78 0.59 6.89 9.90
C GLY A 78 1.18 6.00 8.82
N ALA A 79 1.40 4.73 9.13
CA ALA A 79 1.90 3.75 8.16
C ALA A 79 0.89 3.53 7.03
N LEU A 80 -0.39 3.43 7.35
CA LEU A 80 -1.45 3.25 6.36
C LEU A 80 -1.55 4.47 5.43
N LYS A 81 -1.44 5.68 5.97
CA LYS A 81 -1.41 6.90 5.15
C LYS A 81 -0.20 6.93 4.23
N LEU A 82 0.94 6.52 4.74
CA LEU A 82 2.18 6.51 3.98
C LEU A 82 2.10 5.50 2.82
N VAL A 83 1.63 4.29 3.09
CA VAL A 83 1.52 3.28 2.04
C VAL A 83 0.49 3.68 0.99
N LYS A 84 -0.61 4.31 1.40
CA LYS A 84 -1.61 4.83 0.46
C LYS A 84 -0.99 5.86 -0.49
N LYS A 85 -0.21 6.79 0.05
CA LYS A 85 0.49 7.78 -0.75
C LYS A 85 1.48 7.15 -1.71
N GLN A 86 2.28 6.21 -1.23
CA GLN A 86 3.28 5.51 -2.03
C GLN A 86 2.65 4.69 -3.15
N THR A 87 1.56 4.01 -2.88
CA THR A 87 0.86 3.22 -3.91
C THR A 87 0.24 4.13 -4.95
N GLN A 88 -0.33 5.25 -4.57
CA GLN A 88 -0.89 6.22 -5.50
C GLN A 88 0.19 6.82 -6.41
N GLU A 89 1.34 7.18 -5.85
CA GLU A 89 2.47 7.70 -6.63
C GLU A 89 3.02 6.64 -7.59
N HIS A 90 3.09 5.40 -7.13
CA HIS A 90 3.58 4.30 -7.95
C HIS A 90 2.63 4.02 -9.12
N MET A 91 1.33 4.01 -8.87
CA MET A 91 0.32 3.86 -9.91
C MET A 91 0.38 5.00 -10.93
N ALA A 92 0.55 6.23 -10.46
CA ALA A 92 0.68 7.38 -11.34
C ALA A 92 1.90 7.24 -12.26
N LYS A 93 3.02 6.76 -11.73
CA LYS A 93 4.21 6.51 -12.55
C LYS A 93 4.00 5.41 -13.57
N LEU A 94 3.31 4.33 -13.20
CA LEU A 94 2.98 3.26 -14.11
C LEU A 94 2.06 3.74 -15.23
N MET A 95 1.12 4.61 -14.91
CA MET A 95 0.21 5.19 -15.89
C MET A 95 0.91 6.15 -16.85
N GLN A 96 1.93 6.84 -16.38
CA GLN A 96 2.73 7.75 -17.22
C GLN A 96 3.76 6.99 -18.06
N GLY A 97 4.13 5.80 -17.67
CA GLY A 97 5.03 4.96 -18.42
C GLY A 97 4.39 4.50 -19.72
N GLY A 98 5.20 4.33 -20.77
CA GLY A 98 4.71 3.97 -22.10
C GLY A 98 3.86 2.71 -22.15
N GLY A 99 4.07 1.78 -21.26
CA GLY A 99 3.28 0.54 -21.17
C GLY A 99 1.89 0.74 -20.62
N ALA A 100 1.62 1.87 -20.03
CA ALA A 100 0.34 2.19 -19.40
C ALA A 100 -0.53 3.11 -20.28
N GLY A 101 -0.12 3.38 -21.50
CA GLY A 101 -0.88 4.22 -22.43
C GLY A 101 -2.31 3.75 -22.62
N GLY A 102 -2.52 2.44 -22.68
CA GLY A 102 -3.85 1.86 -22.79
C GLY A 102 -4.73 2.13 -21.57
N LEU A 103 -4.15 2.09 -20.38
CA LEU A 103 -4.87 2.38 -19.15
C LEU A 103 -5.22 3.86 -19.03
N ALA A 104 -4.31 4.74 -19.43
CA ALA A 104 -4.56 6.18 -19.45
C ALA A 104 -5.71 6.52 -20.42
N GLY A 105 -5.75 5.87 -21.56
CA GLY A 105 -6.85 6.03 -22.51
C GLY A 105 -8.18 5.52 -21.94
N MET A 106 -8.19 4.46 -21.17
CA MET A 106 -9.37 3.90 -20.54
C MET A 106 -9.93 4.78 -19.43
N LEU A 107 -9.09 5.53 -18.77
CA LEU A 107 -9.49 6.45 -17.72
C LEU A 107 -9.97 7.80 -18.24
N GLY A 108 -10.12 7.93 -19.54
CA GLY A 108 -10.63 9.14 -20.15
C GLY A 108 -9.62 10.26 -20.25
N GLY A 109 -8.37 9.92 -20.10
CA GLY A 109 -7.29 10.89 -20.22
C GLY A 109 -7.09 11.33 -21.66
#